data_009c3026bb97d93f480fe6af604c9de0
#
_entry.id   009c3026bb97d93f480fe6af604c9de0
#
_cell.length_a   1.000
_cell.length_b   1.000
_cell.length_c   1.000
_cell.angle_alpha   90.00
_cell.angle_beta   90.00
_cell.angle_gamma   90.00
#
_symmetry.space_group_name_H-M   'P 1'
#
loop_
_entity.id
_entity.type
_entity.pdbx_description
1 polymer ?
#
loop_
_entity_poly.entity_id
_entity_poly.type
_entity_poly.pdbx_seq_one_letter_code
_entity_poly.pdbx_strand_id
1 'polypeptide(L)'
;MKNIFWAFVLAFFSFESSAQISTTGDFNLIPGIDYEVAGITVSGGKDLDANVVIMLTNLRVGDNIQFPDPKISDAIRTLWRQQLFEDITFKVVSKSGKKVYLEIQLKELPKMSKYYITGVKKVWKDDIREDLELRAGKVVNDNLIVMSSNKIQKYFKEKGYLNATVEVIQQADTAFNNAVILGFKIATGERVKIGQIAFSGNTAVSDKVLFRAMKNTKVKGKSILKVSKLKNKEYKDDLKAVVAKYNSLGYRDARIVQDTSYSVSSELINIDISLEEGKKYYFGDITFIGNTKYETVLLTSILRINRGDIYDSQLLNERVSFDQNGNDVASVYLNNGYLFSQVIPVEKSVSNDTIDIEIRIQEGRQATIRKVSISGNERTNDHVIYREVRTKPGDLFSKAMIQRTIRELSQLGYFDQTQIGVNPVPDPQTGTVDLEYTVAEKSTSQLELQGGWGAGRVVGTLGLNFNNFSARNIGNKRSWQPLP
;
A
#
# COMPACT_ATOMS: atom_id res chain seq x y z
N MET A 1 -18.84 -7.62 52.51
CA MET A 1 -20.30 -7.51 52.50
C MET A 1 -20.75 -6.78 51.23
N LYS A 2 -21.68 -7.42 50.53
CA LYS A 2 -22.50 -6.98 49.40
C LYS A 2 -21.83 -6.78 48.03
N ASN A 3 -21.93 -7.84 47.27
CA ASN A 3 -21.92 -7.95 45.82
C ASN A 3 -23.00 -7.05 45.20
N ILE A 4 -22.66 -6.30 44.14
CA ILE A 4 -23.66 -5.83 43.18
C ILE A 4 -23.18 -6.27 41.79
N PHE A 5 -23.79 -7.34 41.32
CA PHE A 5 -23.78 -7.87 39.97
C PHE A 5 -24.63 -6.92 39.13
N TRP A 6 -24.03 -6.22 38.17
CA TRP A 6 -24.77 -5.55 37.10
C TRP A 6 -24.82 -6.45 35.89
N ALA A 7 -25.96 -7.10 35.72
CA ALA A 7 -26.29 -7.80 34.49
C ALA A 7 -26.65 -6.77 33.39
N PHE A 8 -25.79 -6.65 32.38
CA PHE A 8 -26.11 -5.95 31.13
C PHE A 8 -27.01 -6.86 30.30
N VAL A 9 -28.32 -6.56 30.32
CA VAL A 9 -29.29 -7.09 29.36
C VAL A 9 -29.01 -6.42 28.03
N LEU A 10 -28.40 -7.15 27.11
CA LEU A 10 -28.33 -6.81 25.69
C LEU A 10 -29.76 -6.99 25.11
N ALA A 11 -30.53 -5.89 25.09
CA ALA A 11 -31.72 -5.82 24.29
C ALA A 11 -31.33 -5.75 22.81
N PHE A 12 -31.39 -6.89 22.13
CA PHE A 12 -31.41 -6.95 20.67
C PHE A 12 -32.69 -6.24 20.23
N PHE A 13 -32.59 -4.96 19.87
CA PHE A 13 -33.59 -4.31 19.04
C PHE A 13 -33.42 -4.87 17.62
N SER A 14 -34.16 -5.91 17.31
CA SER A 14 -34.51 -6.24 15.93
C SER A 14 -35.30 -5.08 15.37
N PHE A 15 -34.63 -4.19 14.63
CA PHE A 15 -35.31 -3.25 13.74
C PHE A 15 -36.00 -4.11 12.65
N GLU A 16 -37.23 -4.50 12.90
CA GLU A 16 -38.11 -4.88 11.81
C GLU A 16 -38.38 -3.59 11.00
N SER A 17 -37.69 -3.48 9.88
CA SER A 17 -37.99 -2.47 8.87
C SER A 17 -39.34 -2.81 8.29
N SER A 18 -40.41 -2.31 8.92
CA SER A 18 -41.73 -2.33 8.34
C SER A 18 -41.71 -1.46 7.09
N ALA A 19 -41.73 -2.08 5.91
CA ALA A 19 -41.92 -1.37 4.66
C ALA A 19 -43.22 -0.60 4.74
N GLN A 20 -43.15 0.72 4.89
CA GLN A 20 -44.36 1.57 4.93
C GLN A 20 -44.93 1.69 3.51
N ILE A 21 -45.97 0.97 3.25
CA ILE A 21 -46.82 1.21 2.08
C ILE A 21 -47.81 2.31 2.47
N SER A 22 -47.57 3.54 1.99
CA SER A 22 -48.54 4.62 2.16
C SER A 22 -49.53 4.57 1.01
N THR A 23 -50.81 4.53 1.34
CA THR A 23 -51.92 4.64 0.36
C THR A 23 -52.32 6.11 0.24
N THR A 24 -52.32 6.66 -0.97
CA THR A 24 -52.74 8.03 -1.27
C THR A 24 -54.29 8.11 -1.53
N GLY A 25 -55.08 7.22 -0.93
CA GLY A 25 -56.52 7.16 -0.95
C GLY A 25 -56.98 6.03 -0.06
N ASP A 26 -58.18 6.08 0.47
CA ASP A 26 -58.80 4.99 1.24
C ASP A 26 -59.10 3.79 0.31
N PHE A 27 -58.06 3.20 -0.28
CA PHE A 27 -58.19 1.95 -1.02
C PHE A 27 -58.25 0.82 0.00
N ASN A 28 -59.44 0.24 0.19
CA ASN A 28 -59.62 -0.91 1.07
C ASN A 28 -58.88 -2.12 0.43
N LEU A 29 -57.56 -2.23 0.69
CA LEU A 29 -56.76 -3.38 0.28
C LEU A 29 -56.95 -4.48 1.30
N ILE A 30 -57.54 -5.59 0.86
CA ILE A 30 -57.85 -6.71 1.74
C ILE A 30 -56.61 -7.63 1.77
N PRO A 31 -56.00 -7.89 2.95
CA PRO A 31 -54.91 -8.80 3.08
C PRO A 31 -55.26 -10.22 2.57
N GLY A 32 -54.30 -10.85 1.85
CA GLY A 32 -54.46 -12.21 1.33
C GLY A 32 -55.23 -12.33 0.01
N ILE A 33 -55.65 -11.21 -0.60
CA ILE A 33 -56.20 -11.20 -1.96
C ILE A 33 -55.12 -10.87 -2.97
N ASP A 34 -55.10 -11.62 -4.08
CA ASP A 34 -54.23 -11.35 -5.22
C ASP A 34 -54.74 -10.18 -6.04
N TYR A 35 -53.88 -9.20 -6.25
CA TYR A 35 -54.11 -8.06 -7.11
C TYR A 35 -53.16 -8.10 -8.31
N GLU A 36 -53.67 -7.90 -9.51
CA GLU A 36 -52.86 -7.77 -10.73
C GLU A 36 -52.28 -6.35 -10.84
N VAL A 37 -50.98 -6.23 -11.04
CA VAL A 37 -50.30 -4.95 -11.32
C VAL A 37 -50.66 -4.49 -12.72
N ALA A 38 -51.55 -3.51 -12.84
CA ALA A 38 -52.04 -2.99 -14.13
C ALA A 38 -51.14 -1.90 -14.71
N GLY A 39 -50.30 -1.28 -13.88
CA GLY A 39 -49.33 -0.27 -14.29
C GLY A 39 -48.36 0.10 -13.17
N ILE A 40 -47.16 0.50 -13.56
CA ILE A 40 -46.13 0.98 -12.65
C ILE A 40 -45.62 2.33 -13.17
N THR A 41 -45.65 3.34 -12.31
CA THR A 41 -45.11 4.67 -12.59
C THR A 41 -43.97 5.00 -11.62
N VAL A 42 -43.02 5.84 -12.04
CA VAL A 42 -41.93 6.32 -11.20
C VAL A 42 -42.03 7.82 -11.10
N SER A 43 -41.91 8.36 -9.90
CA SER A 43 -41.88 9.80 -9.64
C SER A 43 -40.72 10.18 -8.75
N GLY A 44 -40.26 11.43 -8.86
CA GLY A 44 -39.20 12.00 -7.99
C GLY A 44 -37.75 11.76 -8.46
N GLY A 45 -37.50 10.81 -9.35
CA GLY A 45 -36.16 10.54 -9.93
C GLY A 45 -35.96 11.32 -11.21
N LYS A 46 -35.47 12.58 -11.14
CA LYS A 46 -35.36 13.44 -12.33
C LYS A 46 -34.23 13.03 -13.28
N ASP A 47 -33.16 12.45 -12.74
CA ASP A 47 -31.95 12.07 -13.48
C ASP A 47 -31.92 10.57 -13.86
N LEU A 48 -32.96 9.80 -13.49
CA LEU A 48 -33.03 8.36 -13.71
C LEU A 48 -34.12 8.02 -14.71
N ASP A 49 -33.84 7.10 -15.64
CA ASP A 49 -34.84 6.55 -16.54
C ASP A 49 -35.82 5.66 -15.73
N ALA A 50 -37.13 6.00 -15.82
CA ALA A 50 -38.18 5.27 -15.13
C ALA A 50 -38.18 3.78 -15.49
N ASN A 51 -37.90 3.40 -16.73
CA ASN A 51 -37.84 2.01 -17.17
C ASN A 51 -36.66 1.25 -16.50
N VAL A 52 -35.55 1.90 -16.30
CA VAL A 52 -34.39 1.31 -15.59
C VAL A 52 -34.76 1.06 -14.13
N VAL A 53 -35.42 2.02 -13.48
CA VAL A 53 -35.89 1.85 -12.09
C VAL A 53 -36.85 0.68 -11.99
N ILE A 54 -37.87 0.61 -12.87
CA ILE A 54 -38.83 -0.49 -12.89
C ILE A 54 -38.15 -1.83 -13.10
N MET A 55 -37.17 -1.90 -14.03
CA MET A 55 -36.40 -3.12 -14.30
C MET A 55 -35.63 -3.58 -13.07
N LEU A 56 -35.04 -2.66 -12.30
CA LEU A 56 -34.31 -2.98 -11.07
C LEU A 56 -35.21 -3.54 -9.97
N THR A 57 -36.52 -3.24 -9.97
CA THR A 57 -37.47 -3.76 -8.98
C THR A 57 -37.88 -5.20 -9.24
N ASN A 58 -37.61 -5.75 -10.44
CA ASN A 58 -38.12 -7.03 -10.92
C ASN A 58 -39.68 -7.13 -10.92
N LEU A 59 -40.41 -6.04 -10.73
CA LEU A 59 -41.85 -5.98 -10.83
C LEU A 59 -42.26 -5.71 -12.29
N ARG A 60 -43.29 -6.43 -12.77
CA ARG A 60 -43.82 -6.30 -14.13
C ARG A 60 -45.31 -6.05 -14.12
N VAL A 61 -45.78 -5.36 -15.12
CA VAL A 61 -47.22 -5.27 -15.41
C VAL A 61 -47.72 -6.68 -15.72
N GLY A 62 -48.80 -7.08 -15.05
CA GLY A 62 -49.37 -8.44 -15.10
C GLY A 62 -48.95 -9.32 -13.91
N ASP A 63 -48.01 -8.90 -13.06
CA ASP A 63 -47.66 -9.63 -11.84
C ASP A 63 -48.82 -9.65 -10.85
N ASN A 64 -49.00 -10.78 -10.17
CA ASN A 64 -49.91 -10.89 -9.04
C ASN A 64 -49.16 -10.61 -7.75
N ILE A 65 -49.69 -9.69 -6.96
CA ILE A 65 -49.12 -9.26 -5.67
C ILE A 65 -50.23 -9.27 -4.59
N GLN A 66 -49.81 -9.52 -3.36
CA GLN A 66 -50.68 -9.39 -2.17
C GLN A 66 -50.19 -8.20 -1.34
N PHE A 67 -51.01 -7.71 -0.45
CA PHE A 67 -50.61 -6.66 0.47
C PHE A 67 -50.69 -7.15 1.91
N PRO A 68 -49.52 -7.19 2.65
CA PRO A 68 -48.14 -6.93 2.24
C PRO A 68 -47.52 -8.04 1.37
N ASP A 69 -46.63 -7.70 0.44
CA ASP A 69 -45.97 -8.63 -0.49
C ASP A 69 -44.46 -8.66 -0.33
N PRO A 70 -43.83 -9.84 -0.26
CA PRO A 70 -42.38 -9.98 -0.23
C PRO A 70 -41.70 -9.37 -1.47
N LYS A 71 -42.31 -9.43 -2.67
CA LYS A 71 -41.78 -8.85 -3.90
C LYS A 71 -41.59 -7.35 -3.79
N ILE A 72 -42.51 -6.62 -3.14
CA ILE A 72 -42.35 -5.17 -2.91
C ILE A 72 -41.22 -4.90 -1.95
N SER A 73 -41.08 -5.68 -0.87
CA SER A 73 -39.97 -5.56 0.07
C SER A 73 -38.63 -5.84 -0.60
N ASP A 74 -38.56 -6.83 -1.48
CA ASP A 74 -37.35 -7.15 -2.24
C ASP A 74 -37.00 -6.08 -3.28
N ALA A 75 -38.04 -5.50 -3.94
CA ALA A 75 -37.85 -4.36 -4.84
C ALA A 75 -37.24 -3.15 -4.11
N ILE A 76 -37.80 -2.81 -2.92
CA ILE A 76 -37.28 -1.75 -2.07
C ILE A 76 -35.83 -2.03 -1.70
N ARG A 77 -35.50 -3.25 -1.22
CA ARG A 77 -34.14 -3.65 -0.87
C ARG A 77 -33.16 -3.54 -2.06
N THR A 78 -33.63 -3.92 -3.26
CA THR A 78 -32.82 -3.86 -4.47
C THR A 78 -32.50 -2.42 -4.87
N LEU A 79 -33.46 -1.53 -4.78
CA LEU A 79 -33.27 -0.10 -5.02
C LEU A 79 -32.34 0.53 -3.96
N TRP A 80 -32.53 0.20 -2.67
CA TRP A 80 -31.65 0.65 -1.59
C TRP A 80 -30.17 0.23 -1.77
N ARG A 81 -29.95 -0.98 -2.29
CA ARG A 81 -28.58 -1.46 -2.58
C ARG A 81 -27.85 -0.61 -3.61
N GLN A 82 -28.54 0.16 -4.45
CA GLN A 82 -27.92 1.08 -5.40
C GLN A 82 -27.25 2.28 -4.70
N GLN A 83 -27.62 2.59 -3.45
CA GLN A 83 -27.10 3.72 -2.68
C GLN A 83 -27.26 5.09 -3.38
N LEU A 84 -28.30 5.23 -4.19
CA LEU A 84 -28.64 6.43 -4.95
C LEU A 84 -29.79 7.23 -4.35
N PHE A 85 -30.54 6.62 -3.44
CA PHE A 85 -31.80 7.17 -2.93
C PHE A 85 -31.69 7.51 -1.45
N GLU A 86 -32.32 8.62 -1.07
CA GLU A 86 -32.54 9.05 0.32
C GLU A 86 -33.84 8.44 0.87
N ASP A 87 -34.86 8.28 0.00
CA ASP A 87 -36.13 7.64 0.35
C ASP A 87 -36.74 6.90 -0.84
N ILE A 88 -37.39 5.78 -0.54
CA ILE A 88 -38.06 4.93 -1.53
C ILE A 88 -39.41 4.54 -0.96
N THR A 89 -40.47 5.02 -1.58
CA THR A 89 -41.86 4.73 -1.16
C THR A 89 -42.63 4.12 -2.31
N PHE A 90 -43.31 2.99 -2.04
CA PHE A 90 -44.30 2.40 -2.96
C PHE A 90 -45.67 2.83 -2.55
N LYS A 91 -46.46 3.36 -3.50
CA LYS A 91 -47.83 3.80 -3.29
C LYS A 91 -48.76 3.11 -4.25
N VAL A 92 -49.99 2.79 -3.79
CA VAL A 92 -51.09 2.43 -4.67
C VAL A 92 -51.83 3.74 -5.03
N VAL A 93 -51.81 4.10 -6.31
CA VAL A 93 -52.42 5.37 -6.78
C VAL A 93 -53.81 5.16 -7.33
N SER A 94 -54.14 3.96 -7.79
CA SER A 94 -55.47 3.64 -8.29
C SER A 94 -55.78 2.15 -8.14
N LYS A 95 -57.04 1.81 -7.94
CA LYS A 95 -57.56 0.44 -7.85
C LYS A 95 -58.83 0.33 -8.66
N SER A 96 -58.91 -0.68 -9.53
CA SER A 96 -60.11 -1.01 -10.31
C SER A 96 -60.36 -2.51 -10.21
N GLY A 97 -61.28 -2.88 -9.31
CA GLY A 97 -61.54 -4.28 -8.99
C GLY A 97 -60.31 -4.97 -8.37
N LYS A 98 -59.77 -5.98 -9.06
CA LYS A 98 -58.51 -6.67 -8.67
C LYS A 98 -57.26 -6.07 -9.30
N LYS A 99 -57.38 -4.99 -10.09
CA LYS A 99 -56.27 -4.32 -10.72
C LYS A 99 -55.78 -3.15 -9.88
N VAL A 100 -54.44 -3.06 -9.69
CA VAL A 100 -53.76 -1.98 -8.94
C VAL A 100 -52.74 -1.29 -9.79
N TYR A 101 -52.63 0.02 -9.63
CA TYR A 101 -51.59 0.85 -10.24
C TYR A 101 -50.62 1.29 -9.14
N LEU A 102 -49.35 0.99 -9.35
CA LEU A 102 -48.27 1.30 -8.39
C LEU A 102 -47.53 2.55 -8.83
N GLU A 103 -47.18 3.38 -7.87
CA GLU A 103 -46.21 4.46 -8.04
C GLU A 103 -45.02 4.21 -7.15
N ILE A 104 -43.83 4.26 -7.75
CA ILE A 104 -42.55 4.22 -7.03
C ILE A 104 -42.11 5.66 -6.87
N GLN A 105 -42.24 6.19 -5.68
CA GLN A 105 -41.76 7.54 -5.35
C GLN A 105 -40.35 7.45 -4.82
N LEU A 106 -39.42 8.15 -5.50
CA LEU A 106 -37.98 8.16 -5.18
C LEU A 106 -37.54 9.55 -4.75
N LYS A 107 -36.73 9.60 -3.73
CA LYS A 107 -36.00 10.80 -3.38
C LYS A 107 -34.51 10.50 -3.58
N GLU A 108 -33.88 11.15 -4.55
CA GLU A 108 -32.49 10.94 -4.87
C GLU A 108 -31.59 11.57 -3.82
N LEU A 109 -30.49 10.88 -3.47
CA LEU A 109 -29.40 11.47 -2.70
C LEU A 109 -28.75 12.62 -3.47
N PRO A 110 -28.29 13.67 -2.80
CA PRO A 110 -27.67 14.81 -3.46
C PRO A 110 -26.32 14.41 -4.10
N LYS A 111 -25.97 15.09 -5.19
CA LYS A 111 -24.67 14.96 -5.86
C LYS A 111 -23.71 16.03 -5.35
N MET A 112 -22.46 15.66 -5.18
CA MET A 112 -21.42 16.62 -4.81
C MET A 112 -21.10 17.55 -5.99
N SER A 113 -21.30 18.86 -5.84
CA SER A 113 -20.89 19.86 -6.84
C SER A 113 -19.40 20.20 -6.71
N LYS A 114 -18.95 20.41 -5.49
CA LYS A 114 -17.54 20.70 -5.13
C LYS A 114 -17.27 20.32 -3.69
N TYR A 115 -16.00 20.29 -3.32
CA TYR A 115 -15.60 20.16 -1.93
C TYR A 115 -14.45 21.09 -1.56
N TYR A 116 -14.30 21.35 -0.26
CA TYR A 116 -13.20 22.12 0.28
C TYR A 116 -12.66 21.51 1.57
N ILE A 117 -11.39 21.79 1.85
CA ILE A 117 -10.70 21.30 3.05
C ILE A 117 -10.21 22.52 3.84
N THR A 118 -10.52 22.55 5.14
CA THR A 118 -10.11 23.62 6.07
C THR A 118 -9.40 23.06 7.29
N GLY A 119 -8.76 23.96 8.08
CA GLY A 119 -8.10 23.59 9.33
C GLY A 119 -6.66 23.10 9.18
N VAL A 120 -6.12 22.95 7.95
CA VAL A 120 -4.77 22.45 7.70
C VAL A 120 -4.01 23.25 6.67
N LYS A 121 -2.67 23.06 6.60
CA LYS A 121 -1.76 23.75 5.67
C LYS A 121 -2.03 23.33 4.21
N LYS A 122 -1.69 24.22 3.26
CA LYS A 122 -1.92 24.02 1.82
C LYS A 122 -1.33 22.68 1.31
N VAL A 123 -0.07 22.39 1.64
CA VAL A 123 0.60 21.16 1.20
C VAL A 123 -0.19 19.90 1.61
N TRP A 124 -0.73 19.85 2.83
CA TRP A 124 -1.54 18.73 3.28
C TRP A 124 -2.90 18.66 2.61
N LYS A 125 -3.47 19.82 2.22
CA LYS A 125 -4.72 19.82 1.43
C LYS A 125 -4.53 19.21 0.07
N ASP A 126 -3.38 19.45 -0.55
CA ASP A 126 -3.07 18.93 -1.89
C ASP A 126 -2.84 17.42 -1.83
N ASP A 127 -2.05 16.92 -0.87
CA ASP A 127 -1.87 15.48 -0.61
C ASP A 127 -3.23 14.76 -0.35
N ILE A 128 -4.08 15.35 0.49
CA ILE A 128 -5.40 14.79 0.82
C ILE A 128 -6.33 14.78 -0.40
N ARG A 129 -6.28 15.80 -1.25
CA ARG A 129 -7.07 15.84 -2.49
C ARG A 129 -6.73 14.71 -3.42
N GLU A 130 -5.45 14.43 -3.57
CA GLU A 130 -4.95 13.31 -4.39
C GLU A 130 -5.45 11.97 -3.84
N ASP A 131 -5.35 11.75 -2.50
CA ASP A 131 -5.77 10.50 -1.86
C ASP A 131 -7.30 10.30 -1.87
N LEU A 132 -8.09 11.37 -1.74
CA LEU A 132 -9.55 11.29 -1.70
C LEU A 132 -10.18 10.93 -3.05
N GLU A 133 -9.57 11.32 -4.17
CA GLU A 133 -10.08 11.09 -5.53
C GLU A 133 -11.56 11.51 -5.70
N LEU A 134 -11.99 12.55 -5.00
CA LEU A 134 -13.35 13.07 -5.09
C LEU A 134 -13.51 13.90 -6.36
N ARG A 135 -14.57 13.61 -7.12
CA ARG A 135 -14.93 14.34 -8.35
C ARG A 135 -16.36 14.84 -8.25
N ALA A 136 -16.63 16.01 -8.82
CA ALA A 136 -17.98 16.53 -8.97
C ALA A 136 -18.89 15.50 -9.64
N GLY A 137 -20.17 15.47 -9.24
CA GLY A 137 -21.17 14.52 -9.72
C GLY A 137 -21.26 13.22 -8.93
N LYS A 138 -20.33 12.91 -7.99
CA LYS A 138 -20.49 11.74 -7.11
C LYS A 138 -21.67 11.92 -6.18
N VAL A 139 -22.46 10.86 -6.01
CA VAL A 139 -23.58 10.82 -5.05
C VAL A 139 -23.03 10.87 -3.62
N VAL A 140 -23.59 11.74 -2.82
CA VAL A 140 -23.21 11.92 -1.42
C VAL A 140 -24.09 11.03 -0.55
N ASN A 141 -23.55 9.89 -0.18
CA ASN A 141 -24.11 8.95 0.76
C ASN A 141 -23.24 8.86 2.03
N ASP A 142 -23.77 8.23 3.07
CA ASP A 142 -23.05 8.07 4.33
C ASP A 142 -21.72 7.32 4.15
N ASN A 143 -21.68 6.35 3.24
CA ASN A 143 -20.46 5.61 2.95
C ASN A 143 -19.35 6.51 2.40
N LEU A 144 -19.67 7.41 1.44
CA LEU A 144 -18.71 8.37 0.90
C LEU A 144 -18.15 9.26 2.01
N ILE A 145 -19.03 9.75 2.91
CA ILE A 145 -18.65 10.63 4.01
C ILE A 145 -17.72 9.92 5.00
N VAL A 146 -18.12 8.72 5.44
CA VAL A 146 -17.35 7.91 6.39
C VAL A 146 -16.00 7.49 5.79
N MET A 147 -15.99 7.01 4.55
CA MET A 147 -14.74 6.62 3.88
C MET A 147 -13.79 7.80 3.69
N SER A 148 -14.32 8.96 3.26
CA SER A 148 -13.50 10.16 3.10
C SER A 148 -12.93 10.65 4.43
N SER A 149 -13.75 10.66 5.49
CA SER A 149 -13.30 11.02 6.83
C SER A 149 -12.23 10.07 7.36
N ASN A 150 -12.42 8.77 7.16
CA ASN A 150 -11.46 7.75 7.58
C ASN A 150 -10.12 7.85 6.82
N LYS A 151 -10.15 8.12 5.51
CA LYS A 151 -8.94 8.38 4.72
C LYS A 151 -8.17 9.58 5.25
N ILE A 152 -8.86 10.71 5.50
CA ILE A 152 -8.24 11.91 6.07
C ILE A 152 -7.66 11.63 7.45
N GLN A 153 -8.40 10.97 8.33
CA GLN A 153 -7.90 10.61 9.67
C GLN A 153 -6.69 9.69 9.59
N LYS A 154 -6.71 8.70 8.69
CA LYS A 154 -5.58 7.78 8.46
C LYS A 154 -4.33 8.54 8.02
N TYR A 155 -4.47 9.48 7.06
CA TYR A 155 -3.38 10.33 6.61
C TYR A 155 -2.71 11.07 7.78
N PHE A 156 -3.50 11.66 8.70
CA PHE A 156 -2.94 12.36 9.86
C PHE A 156 -2.38 11.42 10.91
N LYS A 157 -3.01 10.27 11.16
CA LYS A 157 -2.48 9.23 12.05
C LYS A 157 -1.11 8.73 11.58
N GLU A 158 -0.92 8.54 10.28
CA GLU A 158 0.38 8.16 9.69
C GLU A 158 1.44 9.24 9.89
N LYS A 159 1.05 10.52 9.96
CA LYS A 159 1.94 11.65 10.27
C LYS A 159 2.15 11.90 11.78
N GLY A 160 1.54 11.08 12.64
CA GLY A 160 1.69 11.12 14.10
C GLY A 160 0.67 12.00 14.83
N TYR A 161 -0.41 12.39 14.17
CA TYR A 161 -1.54 13.11 14.77
C TYR A 161 -2.67 12.11 15.10
N LEU A 162 -2.51 11.37 16.20
CA LEU A 162 -3.42 10.27 16.54
C LEU A 162 -4.83 10.74 16.89
N ASN A 163 -4.96 11.97 17.40
CA ASN A 163 -6.22 12.58 17.83
C ASN A 163 -6.86 13.47 16.75
N ALA A 164 -6.45 13.31 15.48
CA ALA A 164 -7.03 14.06 14.39
C ALA A 164 -8.52 13.74 14.22
N THR A 165 -9.34 14.78 14.19
CA THR A 165 -10.78 14.69 13.95
C THR A 165 -11.15 15.38 12.64
N VAL A 166 -12.19 14.87 11.99
CA VAL A 166 -12.73 15.40 10.75
C VAL A 166 -14.21 15.63 10.94
N GLU A 167 -14.62 16.88 10.88
CA GLU A 167 -16.02 17.29 10.84
C GLU A 167 -16.44 17.48 9.39
N VAL A 168 -17.49 16.79 8.95
CA VAL A 168 -18.00 16.94 7.59
C VAL A 168 -19.22 17.84 7.60
N ILE A 169 -19.15 18.90 6.81
CA ILE A 169 -20.22 19.88 6.66
C ILE A 169 -20.84 19.69 5.27
N GLN A 170 -22.15 19.48 5.23
CA GLN A 170 -22.90 19.45 3.99
C GLN A 170 -23.69 20.76 3.85
N GLN A 171 -23.48 21.44 2.74
CA GLN A 171 -24.18 22.68 2.44
C GLN A 171 -24.85 22.56 1.07
N ALA A 172 -26.13 22.88 0.99
CA ALA A 172 -26.85 22.88 -0.29
C ALA A 172 -26.18 23.86 -1.28
N ASP A 173 -25.94 23.40 -2.49
CA ASP A 173 -25.46 24.27 -3.56
C ASP A 173 -26.63 24.83 -4.35
N THR A 174 -26.96 26.07 -4.12
CA THR A 174 -28.11 26.73 -4.78
C THR A 174 -27.95 26.96 -6.28
N ALA A 175 -26.74 26.76 -6.82
CA ALA A 175 -26.47 26.87 -8.26
C ALA A 175 -26.93 25.66 -9.05
N PHE A 176 -27.11 24.51 -8.39
CA PHE A 176 -27.48 23.23 -9.04
C PHE A 176 -28.61 22.56 -8.26
N ASN A 177 -29.52 21.93 -9.00
CA ASN A 177 -30.59 21.12 -8.39
C ASN A 177 -30.00 19.86 -7.75
N ASN A 178 -30.50 19.51 -6.55
CA ASN A 178 -30.09 18.31 -5.79
C ASN A 178 -28.58 18.17 -5.65
N ALA A 179 -27.87 19.27 -5.40
CA ALA A 179 -26.44 19.30 -5.26
C ALA A 179 -25.99 19.85 -3.90
N VAL A 180 -24.87 19.33 -3.40
CA VAL A 180 -24.28 19.78 -2.14
C VAL A 180 -22.78 20.04 -2.30
N ILE A 181 -22.31 20.98 -1.49
CA ILE A 181 -20.90 21.28 -1.28
C ILE A 181 -20.46 20.53 -0.02
N LEU A 182 -19.41 19.72 -0.12
CA LEU A 182 -18.82 19.04 1.03
C LEU A 182 -17.66 19.87 1.62
N GLY A 183 -17.73 20.18 2.90
CA GLY A 183 -16.65 20.79 3.66
C GLY A 183 -16.03 19.78 4.60
N PHE A 184 -14.70 19.55 4.49
CA PHE A 184 -13.95 18.77 5.47
C PHE A 184 -13.18 19.72 6.37
N LYS A 185 -13.66 19.90 7.60
CA LYS A 185 -13.01 20.71 8.62
C LYS A 185 -12.17 19.80 9.50
N ILE A 186 -10.86 19.97 9.44
CA ILE A 186 -9.90 19.08 10.08
C ILE A 186 -9.31 19.79 11.30
N ALA A 187 -9.36 19.10 12.44
CA ALA A 187 -8.62 19.48 13.63
C ALA A 187 -7.58 18.38 13.91
N THR A 188 -6.30 18.70 13.67
CA THR A 188 -5.21 17.73 13.80
C THR A 188 -4.91 17.35 15.24
N GLY A 189 -5.19 18.24 16.18
CA GLY A 189 -4.70 18.12 17.54
C GLY A 189 -3.17 18.23 17.62
N GLU A 190 -2.63 17.91 18.78
CA GLU A 190 -1.19 17.90 19.01
C GLU A 190 -0.55 16.64 18.43
N ARG A 191 0.71 16.76 18.05
CA ARG A 191 1.49 15.63 17.55
C ARG A 191 1.95 14.76 18.70
N VAL A 192 1.55 13.51 18.69
CA VAL A 192 1.84 12.58 19.77
C VAL A 192 3.31 12.15 19.76
N LYS A 193 3.94 12.17 20.94
CA LYS A 193 5.32 11.74 21.20
C LYS A 193 5.31 10.45 22.01
N ILE A 194 6.36 9.65 21.85
CA ILE A 194 6.52 8.43 22.63
C ILE A 194 7.25 8.77 23.92
N GLY A 195 6.59 8.57 25.06
CA GLY A 195 7.16 8.77 26.38
C GLY A 195 8.07 7.62 26.80
N GLN A 196 7.56 6.40 26.72
CA GLN A 196 8.27 5.18 27.08
C GLN A 196 7.90 4.04 26.15
N ILE A 197 8.82 3.12 25.92
CA ILE A 197 8.56 1.80 25.37
C ILE A 197 9.05 0.79 26.40
N ALA A 198 8.19 -0.13 26.81
CA ALA A 198 8.54 -1.20 27.72
C ALA A 198 8.44 -2.55 26.99
N PHE A 199 9.39 -3.44 27.28
CA PHE A 199 9.35 -4.80 26.80
C PHE A 199 9.04 -5.75 27.96
N SER A 200 8.32 -6.81 27.69
CA SER A 200 8.03 -7.89 28.65
C SER A 200 8.16 -9.24 27.95
N GLY A 201 8.56 -10.27 28.71
CA GLY A 201 8.80 -11.62 28.15
C GLY A 201 10.18 -11.79 27.50
N ASN A 202 11.02 -10.75 27.45
CA ASN A 202 12.38 -10.76 26.91
C ASN A 202 13.42 -11.13 28.00
N THR A 203 13.57 -12.40 28.26
CA THR A 203 14.52 -12.91 29.28
C THR A 203 15.93 -13.10 28.72
N ALA A 204 16.04 -13.53 27.49
CA ALA A 204 17.32 -13.83 26.80
C ALA A 204 17.95 -12.60 26.16
N VAL A 205 17.14 -11.62 25.74
CA VAL A 205 17.62 -10.43 25.02
C VAL A 205 17.26 -9.18 25.82
N SER A 206 18.27 -8.38 26.16
CA SER A 206 18.05 -7.17 26.96
C SER A 206 17.32 -6.08 26.16
N ASP A 207 16.52 -5.26 26.85
CA ASP A 207 15.80 -4.09 26.30
C ASP A 207 16.70 -3.21 25.43
N LYS A 208 17.96 -2.99 25.87
CA LYS A 208 18.92 -2.17 25.15
C LYS A 208 19.20 -2.68 23.74
N VAL A 209 19.23 -3.99 23.54
CA VAL A 209 19.42 -4.61 22.21
C VAL A 209 18.17 -4.44 21.36
N LEU A 210 16.98 -4.65 21.94
CA LEU A 210 15.71 -4.49 21.29
C LEU A 210 15.48 -3.02 20.87
N PHE A 211 15.78 -2.07 21.75
CA PHE A 211 15.73 -0.65 21.41
C PHE A 211 16.68 -0.24 20.27
N ARG A 212 17.84 -0.90 20.16
CA ARG A 212 18.75 -0.66 19.04
C ARG A 212 18.20 -1.19 17.73
N ALA A 213 17.46 -2.29 17.76
CA ALA A 213 16.81 -2.84 16.58
C ALA A 213 15.70 -1.90 16.05
N MET A 214 14.98 -1.22 16.93
CA MET A 214 13.98 -0.20 16.57
C MET A 214 14.66 1.09 16.11
N LYS A 215 14.97 1.20 14.81
CA LYS A 215 15.75 2.33 14.27
C LYS A 215 14.94 3.62 14.14
N ASN A 216 13.65 3.51 13.83
CA ASN A 216 12.77 4.64 13.49
C ASN A 216 11.97 5.14 14.70
N THR A 217 11.56 4.23 15.58
CA THR A 217 10.76 4.54 16.77
C THR A 217 11.65 4.86 17.95
N LYS A 218 11.69 6.11 18.36
CA LYS A 218 12.54 6.58 19.46
C LYS A 218 11.71 7.21 20.58
N VAL A 219 12.13 6.97 21.82
CA VAL A 219 11.55 7.61 23.00
C VAL A 219 11.97 9.08 23.08
N LYS A 220 11.13 9.93 23.64
CA LYS A 220 11.42 11.34 23.90
C LYS A 220 12.71 11.47 24.73
N GLY A 221 13.78 11.93 24.09
CA GLY A 221 15.05 12.18 24.76
C GLY A 221 15.18 13.61 25.29
N LYS A 222 16.23 13.88 26.10
CA LYS A 222 16.57 15.22 26.56
C LYS A 222 17.09 16.14 25.43
N SER A 223 17.41 15.57 24.26
CA SER A 223 17.93 16.35 23.11
C SER A 223 16.81 16.93 22.27
N ILE A 224 16.85 18.23 22.02
CA ILE A 224 15.89 18.98 21.18
C ILE A 224 15.87 18.47 19.74
N LEU A 225 16.95 17.85 19.27
CA LEU A 225 17.10 17.34 17.90
C LEU A 225 16.52 15.93 17.68
N LYS A 226 16.22 15.19 18.76
CA LYS A 226 15.61 13.84 18.64
C LYS A 226 14.10 13.93 18.76
N VAL A 227 13.45 13.89 17.63
CA VAL A 227 11.97 13.94 17.54
C VAL A 227 11.42 12.52 17.70
N SER A 228 10.81 12.25 18.85
CA SER A 228 10.07 11.01 19.10
C SER A 228 8.65 11.13 18.55
N LYS A 229 8.43 10.72 17.30
CA LYS A 229 7.11 10.76 16.67
C LYS A 229 6.69 9.33 16.39
N LEU A 230 5.46 8.97 16.76
CA LEU A 230 4.90 7.69 16.34
C LEU A 230 4.40 7.83 14.90
N LYS A 231 4.97 7.05 14.01
CA LYS A 231 4.48 6.84 12.65
C LYS A 231 4.18 5.36 12.50
N ASN A 232 2.94 5.02 12.27
CA ASN A 232 2.47 3.63 12.28
C ASN A 232 3.25 2.70 11.33
N LYS A 233 3.63 3.18 10.14
CA LYS A 233 4.41 2.38 9.19
C LYS A 233 5.80 2.08 9.75
N GLU A 234 6.51 3.11 10.20
CA GLU A 234 7.85 2.99 10.78
C GLU A 234 7.85 2.12 12.05
N TYR A 235 6.81 2.25 12.88
CA TYR A 235 6.65 1.42 14.08
C TYR A 235 6.45 -0.06 13.73
N LYS A 236 5.60 -0.37 12.75
CA LYS A 236 5.42 -1.76 12.29
C LYS A 236 6.70 -2.36 11.71
N ASP A 237 7.50 -1.57 11.03
CA ASP A 237 8.79 -2.02 10.51
C ASP A 237 9.78 -2.26 11.65
N ASP A 238 9.76 -1.44 12.70
CA ASP A 238 10.58 -1.64 13.89
C ASP A 238 10.15 -2.89 14.69
N LEU A 239 8.86 -3.20 14.78
CA LEU A 239 8.39 -4.45 15.38
C LEU A 239 8.94 -5.67 14.63
N LYS A 240 8.91 -5.63 13.28
CA LYS A 240 9.53 -6.69 12.46
C LYS A 240 11.04 -6.78 12.71
N ALA A 241 11.72 -5.63 12.87
CA ALA A 241 13.15 -5.60 13.16
C ALA A 241 13.48 -6.18 14.54
N VAL A 242 12.59 -6.04 15.53
CA VAL A 242 12.70 -6.70 16.83
C VAL A 242 12.65 -8.22 16.66
N VAL A 243 11.66 -8.76 15.95
CA VAL A 243 11.55 -10.20 15.68
C VAL A 243 12.75 -10.69 14.87
N ALA A 244 13.16 -9.97 13.82
CA ALA A 244 14.35 -10.30 13.03
C ALA A 244 15.62 -10.34 13.90
N LYS A 245 15.70 -9.46 14.92
CA LYS A 245 16.82 -9.49 15.85
C LYS A 245 16.84 -10.78 16.68
N TYR A 246 15.69 -11.24 17.15
CA TYR A 246 15.59 -12.53 17.84
C TYR A 246 15.97 -13.69 16.91
N ASN A 247 15.45 -13.70 15.68
CA ASN A 247 15.79 -14.71 14.68
C ASN A 247 17.30 -14.77 14.44
N SER A 248 17.98 -13.62 14.35
CA SER A 248 19.44 -13.56 14.18
C SER A 248 20.25 -14.08 15.39
N LEU A 249 19.60 -14.29 16.51
CA LEU A 249 20.17 -14.85 17.73
C LEU A 249 19.77 -16.32 17.99
N GLY A 250 19.06 -16.92 17.04
CA GLY A 250 18.62 -18.31 17.09
C GLY A 250 17.20 -18.53 17.60
N TYR A 251 16.49 -17.51 17.98
CA TYR A 251 15.11 -17.62 18.48
C TYR A 251 14.13 -17.56 17.31
N ARG A 252 14.03 -18.66 16.55
CA ARG A 252 13.20 -18.77 15.34
C ARG A 252 11.72 -18.51 15.60
N ASP A 253 11.21 -19.00 16.73
CA ASP A 253 9.79 -18.94 17.07
C ASP A 253 9.43 -17.66 17.83
N ALA A 254 10.38 -16.72 17.94
CA ALA A 254 10.15 -15.46 18.63
C ALA A 254 9.05 -14.65 17.91
N ARG A 255 8.10 -14.19 18.72
CA ARG A 255 6.97 -13.42 18.22
C ARG A 255 6.54 -12.33 19.21
N ILE A 256 5.93 -11.31 18.68
CA ILE A 256 5.23 -10.31 19.47
C ILE A 256 3.82 -10.86 19.71
N VAL A 257 3.49 -11.06 20.98
CA VAL A 257 2.18 -11.55 21.43
C VAL A 257 1.17 -10.42 21.42
N GLN A 258 1.60 -9.25 21.92
CA GLN A 258 0.77 -8.07 22.02
C GLN A 258 1.63 -6.82 21.96
N ASP A 259 1.15 -5.79 21.27
CA ASP A 259 1.64 -4.44 21.35
C ASP A 259 0.48 -3.51 21.72
N THR A 260 0.64 -2.77 22.79
CA THR A 260 -0.40 -1.86 23.30
C THR A 260 0.16 -0.46 23.44
N SER A 261 -0.53 0.50 22.87
CA SER A 261 -0.22 1.91 23.06
C SER A 261 -1.33 2.59 23.85
N TYR A 262 -0.97 3.34 24.88
CA TYR A 262 -1.92 4.07 25.72
C TYR A 262 -1.47 5.50 25.98
N SER A 263 -2.45 6.41 26.06
CA SER A 263 -2.19 7.83 26.28
C SER A 263 -1.89 8.08 27.76
N VAL A 264 -0.78 8.75 28.01
CA VAL A 264 -0.42 9.28 29.34
C VAL A 264 -0.86 10.74 29.45
N SER A 265 -0.83 11.47 28.36
CA SER A 265 -1.36 12.82 28.21
C SER A 265 -1.82 13.07 26.77
N SER A 266 -2.36 14.25 26.47
CA SER A 266 -2.74 14.65 25.11
C SER A 266 -1.61 14.56 24.08
N GLU A 267 -0.35 14.68 24.54
CA GLU A 267 0.84 14.67 23.68
C GLU A 267 1.76 13.45 23.87
N LEU A 268 1.52 12.61 24.88
CA LEU A 268 2.40 11.52 25.24
C LEU A 268 1.66 10.19 25.26
N ILE A 269 2.26 9.20 24.62
CA ILE A 269 1.85 7.79 24.70
C ILE A 269 2.99 6.94 25.22
N ASN A 270 2.65 5.89 25.92
CA ASN A 270 3.54 4.79 26.21
C ASN A 270 3.17 3.58 25.37
N ILE A 271 4.16 2.73 25.13
CA ILE A 271 4.00 1.51 24.33
C ILE A 271 4.54 0.36 25.14
N ASP A 272 3.72 -0.66 25.35
CA ASP A 272 4.10 -1.92 25.99
C ASP A 272 4.10 -3.03 24.94
N ILE A 273 5.24 -3.71 24.79
CA ILE A 273 5.46 -4.78 23.81
C ILE A 273 5.69 -6.07 24.57
N SER A 274 4.77 -7.01 24.44
CA SER A 274 4.87 -8.33 25.03
C SER A 274 5.41 -9.33 24.01
N LEU A 275 6.47 -10.05 24.41
CA LEU A 275 7.23 -10.95 23.58
C LEU A 275 7.15 -12.38 24.11
N GLU A 276 7.18 -13.33 23.20
CA GLU A 276 7.44 -14.73 23.48
C GLU A 276 8.68 -15.13 22.69
N GLU A 277 9.78 -15.46 23.40
CA GLU A 277 11.09 -15.71 22.77
C GLU A 277 11.18 -17.08 22.11
N GLY A 278 10.48 -18.07 22.64
CA GLY A 278 10.60 -19.46 22.20
C GLY A 278 11.93 -20.10 22.61
N LYS A 279 12.30 -21.17 21.92
CA LYS A 279 13.56 -21.87 22.13
C LYS A 279 14.64 -21.32 21.20
N LYS A 280 15.90 -21.46 21.63
CA LYS A 280 17.04 -21.16 20.80
C LYS A 280 17.38 -22.37 19.94
N TYR A 281 17.53 -22.16 18.62
CA TYR A 281 17.83 -23.20 17.65
C TYR A 281 19.22 -23.01 17.04
N TYR A 282 19.76 -24.12 16.55
CA TYR A 282 21.04 -24.23 15.87
C TYR A 282 20.84 -24.94 14.54
N PHE A 283 21.74 -24.72 13.59
CA PHE A 283 21.74 -25.46 12.35
C PHE A 283 22.14 -26.92 12.60
N GLY A 284 21.32 -27.83 12.10
CA GLY A 284 21.58 -29.26 12.03
C GLY A 284 22.37 -29.61 10.76
N ASP A 285 22.02 -30.76 10.16
CA ASP A 285 22.63 -31.19 8.90
C ASP A 285 22.08 -30.40 7.72
N ILE A 286 22.99 -29.95 6.85
CA ILE A 286 22.63 -29.20 5.65
C ILE A 286 22.93 -30.10 4.44
N THR A 287 21.90 -30.41 3.68
CA THR A 287 21.97 -31.27 2.50
C THR A 287 21.57 -30.51 1.25
N PHE A 288 22.22 -30.83 0.12
CA PHE A 288 21.88 -30.28 -1.19
C PHE A 288 21.24 -31.37 -2.03
N ILE A 289 20.15 -31.02 -2.74
CA ILE A 289 19.45 -31.93 -3.65
C ILE A 289 19.25 -31.24 -4.99
N GLY A 290 19.58 -31.96 -6.07
CA GLY A 290 19.39 -31.47 -7.44
C GLY A 290 20.59 -30.72 -8.02
N ASN A 291 21.73 -30.66 -7.32
CA ASN A 291 22.95 -30.02 -7.74
C ASN A 291 23.80 -30.94 -8.63
N THR A 292 23.38 -31.13 -9.90
CA THR A 292 24.09 -32.03 -10.84
C THR A 292 25.30 -31.34 -11.50
N LYS A 293 25.34 -30.03 -11.55
CA LYS A 293 26.38 -29.23 -12.23
C LYS A 293 27.54 -28.83 -11.32
N TYR A 294 27.27 -28.68 -10.02
CA TYR A 294 28.27 -28.26 -9.05
C TYR A 294 28.35 -29.23 -7.89
N GLU A 295 29.56 -29.52 -7.47
CA GLU A 295 29.81 -30.42 -6.36
C GLU A 295 29.32 -29.82 -5.03
N THR A 296 28.78 -30.68 -4.18
CA THR A 296 28.28 -30.30 -2.85
C THR A 296 29.35 -29.60 -2.02
N VAL A 297 30.62 -30.02 -2.13
CA VAL A 297 31.75 -29.41 -1.41
C VAL A 297 31.91 -27.92 -1.77
N LEU A 298 31.82 -27.59 -3.07
CA LEU A 298 31.87 -26.19 -3.52
C LEU A 298 30.71 -25.37 -2.95
N LEU A 299 29.49 -25.89 -3.06
CA LEU A 299 28.29 -25.17 -2.59
C LEU A 299 28.31 -24.97 -1.08
N THR A 300 28.78 -25.96 -0.31
CA THR A 300 28.96 -25.86 1.14
C THR A 300 30.00 -24.80 1.48
N SER A 301 31.11 -24.73 0.74
CA SER A 301 32.15 -23.71 0.96
C SER A 301 31.65 -22.28 0.74
N ILE A 302 30.68 -22.09 -0.14
CA ILE A 302 30.04 -20.80 -0.44
C ILE A 302 28.98 -20.46 0.59
N LEU A 303 28.20 -21.46 1.00
CA LEU A 303 27.15 -21.28 2.02
C LEU A 303 27.71 -20.78 3.35
N ARG A 304 28.87 -21.28 3.77
CA ARG A 304 29.56 -20.89 5.01
C ARG A 304 28.69 -20.97 6.26
N ILE A 305 27.84 -21.96 6.33
CA ILE A 305 27.03 -22.31 7.51
C ILE A 305 27.38 -23.73 7.88
N ASN A 306 27.72 -23.95 9.14
CA ASN A 306 28.11 -25.27 9.64
C ASN A 306 27.08 -25.81 10.64
N ARG A 307 27.06 -27.12 10.80
CA ARG A 307 26.30 -27.76 11.87
C ARG A 307 26.72 -27.21 13.23
N GLY A 308 25.77 -26.81 14.06
CA GLY A 308 25.99 -26.24 15.39
C GLY A 308 26.12 -24.70 15.41
N ASP A 309 26.15 -24.05 14.24
CA ASP A 309 26.03 -22.59 14.19
C ASP A 309 24.64 -22.15 14.66
N ILE A 310 24.55 -20.94 15.20
CA ILE A 310 23.26 -20.38 15.61
C ILE A 310 22.34 -20.26 14.41
N TYR A 311 21.10 -20.79 14.53
CA TYR A 311 20.13 -20.72 13.46
C TYR A 311 19.73 -19.27 13.18
N ASP A 312 19.94 -18.82 11.95
CA ASP A 312 19.54 -17.51 11.45
C ASP A 312 18.95 -17.69 10.05
N SER A 313 17.62 -17.56 9.94
CA SER A 313 16.90 -17.72 8.68
C SER A 313 17.23 -16.61 7.68
N GLN A 314 17.56 -15.41 8.14
CA GLN A 314 17.95 -14.31 7.27
C GLN A 314 19.33 -14.55 6.68
N LEU A 315 20.29 -14.95 7.50
CA LEU A 315 21.63 -15.35 7.05
C LEU A 315 21.57 -16.52 6.05
N LEU A 316 20.74 -17.54 6.34
CA LEU A 316 20.54 -18.66 5.44
C LEU A 316 20.04 -18.19 4.06
N ASN A 317 19.00 -17.36 4.01
CA ASN A 317 18.47 -16.83 2.76
C ASN A 317 19.51 -15.95 2.02
N GLU A 318 20.26 -15.13 2.73
CA GLU A 318 21.35 -14.32 2.16
C GLU A 318 22.39 -15.21 1.50
N ARG A 319 22.86 -16.25 2.21
CA ARG A 319 23.87 -17.18 1.70
C ARG A 319 23.40 -18.09 0.59
N VAL A 320 22.09 -18.37 0.55
CA VAL A 320 21.50 -19.20 -0.50
C VAL A 320 21.23 -18.38 -1.77
N SER A 321 20.68 -17.15 -1.68
CA SER A 321 20.15 -16.50 -2.88
C SER A 321 20.25 -14.95 -2.92
N PHE A 322 20.56 -14.27 -1.82
CA PHE A 322 20.36 -12.82 -1.73
C PHE A 322 21.61 -12.03 -1.30
N ASP A 323 22.81 -12.58 -1.43
CA ASP A 323 24.02 -11.81 -1.16
C ASP A 323 24.21 -10.69 -2.20
N GLN A 324 24.33 -9.46 -1.73
CA GLN A 324 24.48 -8.28 -2.58
C GLN A 324 25.79 -8.29 -3.39
N ASN A 325 26.83 -8.97 -2.88
CA ASN A 325 28.12 -9.10 -3.54
C ASN A 325 28.18 -10.31 -4.48
N GLY A 326 27.10 -11.12 -4.53
CA GLY A 326 27.04 -12.32 -5.35
C GLY A 326 27.82 -13.51 -4.79
N ASN A 327 28.07 -13.53 -3.47
CA ASN A 327 28.75 -14.63 -2.78
C ASN A 327 27.71 -15.60 -2.18
N ASP A 328 26.71 -15.98 -2.95
CA ASP A 328 25.65 -16.90 -2.57
C ASP A 328 25.57 -18.10 -3.53
N VAL A 329 24.89 -19.16 -3.11
CA VAL A 329 24.77 -20.41 -3.89
C VAL A 329 24.07 -20.16 -5.23
N ALA A 330 22.97 -19.36 -5.25
CA ALA A 330 22.26 -19.07 -6.49
C ALA A 330 23.10 -18.26 -7.48
N SER A 331 23.99 -17.39 -6.99
CA SER A 331 24.89 -16.61 -7.85
C SER A 331 25.90 -17.48 -8.61
N VAL A 332 26.27 -18.66 -8.11
CA VAL A 332 27.10 -19.63 -8.85
C VAL A 332 26.40 -20.06 -10.13
N TYR A 333 25.14 -20.38 -10.03
CA TYR A 333 24.30 -20.77 -11.17
C TYR A 333 24.07 -19.59 -12.12
N LEU A 334 23.66 -18.43 -11.57
CA LEU A 334 23.35 -17.23 -12.35
C LEU A 334 24.57 -16.68 -13.10
N ASN A 335 25.77 -16.83 -12.55
CA ASN A 335 27.00 -16.37 -13.21
C ASN A 335 27.45 -17.26 -14.37
N ASN A 336 26.92 -18.48 -14.42
CA ASN A 336 27.23 -19.46 -15.45
C ASN A 336 26.04 -19.74 -16.40
N GLY A 337 25.13 -18.79 -16.52
CA GLY A 337 24.05 -18.84 -17.50
C GLY A 337 22.76 -19.50 -17.01
N TYR A 338 22.71 -20.10 -15.85
CA TYR A 338 21.52 -20.81 -15.35
C TYR A 338 20.48 -19.84 -14.81
N LEU A 339 19.96 -18.95 -15.67
CA LEU A 339 18.98 -17.92 -15.30
C LEU A 339 17.68 -18.51 -14.73
N PHE A 340 17.31 -19.69 -15.19
CA PHE A 340 16.08 -20.38 -14.77
C PHE A 340 16.27 -21.26 -13.54
N SER A 341 17.47 -21.21 -12.92
CA SER A 341 17.73 -21.97 -11.70
C SER A 341 16.92 -21.44 -10.52
N GLN A 342 16.49 -22.34 -9.67
CA GLN A 342 15.86 -22.04 -8.39
C GLN A 342 16.62 -22.76 -7.28
N VAL A 343 16.98 -22.01 -6.25
CA VAL A 343 17.70 -22.51 -5.07
C VAL A 343 16.86 -22.16 -3.84
N ILE A 344 16.24 -23.16 -3.23
CA ILE A 344 15.25 -22.95 -2.17
C ILE A 344 15.70 -23.71 -0.92
N PRO A 345 15.99 -23.04 0.20
CA PRO A 345 16.23 -23.70 1.46
C PRO A 345 14.89 -24.14 2.09
N VAL A 346 14.82 -25.38 2.54
CA VAL A 346 13.65 -25.97 3.18
C VAL A 346 14.08 -26.58 4.51
N GLU A 347 13.35 -26.28 5.57
CA GLU A 347 13.53 -26.97 6.84
C GLU A 347 13.03 -28.41 6.71
N LYS A 348 13.94 -29.37 6.82
CA LYS A 348 13.64 -30.79 6.65
C LYS A 348 13.08 -31.40 7.92
N SER A 349 13.72 -31.14 9.05
CA SER A 349 13.34 -31.63 10.35
C SER A 349 13.77 -30.69 11.47
N VAL A 350 13.03 -30.72 12.56
CA VAL A 350 13.36 -29.99 13.78
C VAL A 350 13.46 -31.03 14.91
N SER A 351 14.65 -31.22 15.44
CA SER A 351 14.92 -32.18 16.49
C SER A 351 15.55 -31.48 17.70
N ASN A 352 14.83 -31.45 18.82
CA ASN A 352 15.21 -30.75 20.05
C ASN A 352 15.44 -29.26 19.84
N ASP A 353 16.68 -28.84 19.60
CA ASP A 353 17.15 -27.48 19.40
C ASP A 353 17.90 -27.31 18.05
N THR A 354 17.89 -28.34 17.20
CA THR A 354 18.56 -28.31 15.88
C THR A 354 17.54 -28.37 14.74
N ILE A 355 17.84 -27.64 13.67
CA ILE A 355 17.03 -27.58 12.46
C ILE A 355 17.88 -28.09 11.29
N ASP A 356 17.50 -29.22 10.72
CA ASP A 356 18.12 -29.73 9.51
C ASP A 356 17.56 -29.02 8.29
N ILE A 357 18.46 -28.64 7.37
CA ILE A 357 18.12 -27.88 6.18
C ILE A 357 18.39 -28.72 4.93
N GLU A 358 17.42 -28.71 4.03
CA GLU A 358 17.55 -29.26 2.68
C GLU A 358 17.51 -28.13 1.65
N ILE A 359 18.62 -27.89 0.97
CA ILE A 359 18.69 -26.89 -0.10
C ILE A 359 18.31 -27.61 -1.41
N ARG A 360 17.12 -27.30 -1.90
CA ARG A 360 16.58 -27.85 -3.14
C ARG A 360 16.98 -26.97 -4.30
N ILE A 361 17.66 -27.59 -5.27
CA ILE A 361 18.16 -26.89 -6.45
C ILE A 361 17.47 -27.47 -7.69
N GLN A 362 16.83 -26.59 -8.42
CA GLN A 362 16.32 -26.88 -9.75
C GLN A 362 17.18 -26.09 -10.73
N GLU A 363 18.14 -26.75 -11.39
CA GLU A 363 19.19 -26.06 -12.17
C GLU A 363 18.66 -25.38 -13.43
N GLY A 364 17.67 -26.00 -14.08
CA GLY A 364 17.12 -25.51 -15.34
C GLY A 364 18.14 -25.58 -16.49
N ARG A 365 17.88 -24.87 -17.57
CA ARG A 365 18.79 -24.73 -18.71
C ARG A 365 19.55 -23.40 -18.67
N GLN A 366 20.66 -23.33 -19.37
CA GLN A 366 21.40 -22.08 -19.55
C GLN A 366 20.60 -21.12 -20.46
N ALA A 367 20.71 -19.83 -20.18
CA ALA A 367 20.16 -18.76 -20.99
C ALA A 367 21.30 -18.01 -21.71
N THR A 368 21.08 -17.74 -22.99
CA THR A 368 21.97 -16.90 -23.81
C THR A 368 21.34 -15.52 -23.98
N ILE A 369 22.15 -14.49 -23.91
CA ILE A 369 21.71 -13.12 -24.14
C ILE A 369 21.37 -12.94 -25.62
N ARG A 370 20.13 -12.66 -25.93
CA ARG A 370 19.65 -12.44 -27.30
C ARG A 370 19.84 -10.99 -27.74
N LYS A 371 19.45 -10.06 -26.88
CA LYS A 371 19.47 -8.62 -27.16
C LYS A 371 19.88 -7.84 -25.92
N VAL A 372 20.62 -6.76 -26.15
CA VAL A 372 20.89 -5.75 -25.12
C VAL A 372 20.39 -4.41 -25.64
N SER A 373 19.53 -3.75 -24.88
CA SER A 373 18.98 -2.44 -25.16
C SER A 373 19.24 -1.47 -24.02
N ILE A 374 19.20 -0.19 -24.33
CA ILE A 374 19.43 0.90 -23.38
C ILE A 374 18.26 1.87 -23.51
N SER A 375 17.80 2.39 -22.39
CA SER A 375 16.74 3.42 -22.33
C SER A 375 17.08 4.51 -21.31
N GLY A 376 16.58 5.72 -21.53
CA GLY A 376 16.75 6.87 -20.62
C GLY A 376 17.98 7.75 -20.89
N ASN A 377 18.74 7.51 -21.97
CA ASN A 377 19.90 8.31 -22.39
C ASN A 377 19.52 9.33 -23.47
N GLU A 378 18.83 10.39 -23.10
CA GLU A 378 18.36 11.41 -24.07
C GLU A 378 19.49 12.30 -24.61
N ARG A 379 20.55 12.52 -23.82
CA ARG A 379 21.68 13.41 -24.14
C ARG A 379 22.98 12.64 -24.42
N THR A 380 23.14 11.51 -23.74
CA THR A 380 24.36 10.68 -23.87
C THR A 380 24.20 9.71 -25.03
N ASN A 381 25.15 9.71 -25.95
CA ASN A 381 25.13 8.80 -27.09
C ASN A 381 25.23 7.34 -26.66
N ASP A 382 24.53 6.46 -27.32
CA ASP A 382 24.47 5.02 -27.04
C ASP A 382 25.86 4.37 -26.96
N HIS A 383 26.79 4.75 -27.85
CA HIS A 383 28.13 4.16 -27.91
C HIS A 383 28.94 4.39 -26.63
N VAL A 384 28.66 5.48 -25.87
CA VAL A 384 29.31 5.75 -24.59
C VAL A 384 28.88 4.71 -23.56
N ILE A 385 27.60 4.33 -23.57
CA ILE A 385 27.06 3.35 -22.64
C ILE A 385 27.44 1.94 -23.07
N TYR A 386 27.27 1.59 -24.36
CA TYR A 386 27.62 0.26 -24.88
C TYR A 386 29.10 -0.11 -24.65
N ARG A 387 29.99 0.87 -24.62
CA ARG A 387 31.40 0.63 -24.31
C ARG A 387 31.61 0.05 -22.90
N GLU A 388 30.77 0.45 -21.95
CA GLU A 388 30.85 0.02 -20.55
C GLU A 388 29.99 -1.23 -20.28
N VAL A 389 29.10 -1.60 -21.20
CA VAL A 389 28.28 -2.81 -21.07
C VAL A 389 29.11 -4.06 -21.28
N ARG A 390 29.16 -4.90 -20.25
CA ARG A 390 29.96 -6.16 -20.26
C ARG A 390 29.18 -7.37 -20.75
N THR A 391 27.86 -7.23 -20.85
CA THR A 391 26.98 -8.28 -21.36
C THR A 391 26.72 -8.04 -22.86
N LYS A 392 27.02 -9.05 -23.69
CA LYS A 392 26.88 -8.92 -25.16
C LYS A 392 25.89 -9.96 -25.70
N PRO A 393 25.18 -9.66 -26.79
CA PRO A 393 24.39 -10.67 -27.48
C PRO A 393 25.28 -11.88 -27.88
N GLY A 394 24.79 -13.09 -27.59
CA GLY A 394 25.51 -14.33 -27.79
C GLY A 394 26.25 -14.87 -26.53
N ASP A 395 26.51 -14.01 -25.54
CA ASP A 395 27.11 -14.46 -24.28
C ASP A 395 26.09 -15.21 -23.41
N LEU A 396 26.59 -16.05 -22.51
CA LEU A 396 25.76 -16.62 -21.44
C LEU A 396 25.34 -15.53 -20.46
N PHE A 397 24.15 -15.67 -19.91
CA PHE A 397 23.69 -14.79 -18.83
C PHE A 397 24.66 -14.84 -17.63
N SER A 398 24.98 -13.67 -17.07
CA SER A 398 25.84 -13.59 -15.89
C SER A 398 25.42 -12.40 -15.01
N LYS A 399 24.96 -12.71 -13.79
CA LYS A 399 24.62 -11.71 -12.76
C LYS A 399 25.83 -10.81 -12.42
N ALA A 400 27.01 -11.41 -12.33
CA ALA A 400 28.22 -10.67 -12.04
C ALA A 400 28.60 -9.64 -13.13
N MET A 401 28.41 -9.99 -14.42
CA MET A 401 28.67 -9.07 -15.53
C MET A 401 27.64 -7.92 -15.57
N ILE A 402 26.39 -8.20 -15.23
CA ILE A 402 25.35 -7.17 -15.07
C ILE A 402 25.72 -6.21 -13.93
N GLN A 403 26.06 -6.74 -12.76
CA GLN A 403 26.47 -5.90 -11.62
C GLN A 403 27.73 -5.08 -11.93
N ARG A 404 28.65 -5.64 -12.69
CA ARG A 404 29.85 -4.93 -13.16
C ARG A 404 29.47 -3.79 -14.09
N THR A 405 28.58 -4.04 -15.06
CA THR A 405 28.07 -3.00 -15.97
C THR A 405 27.43 -1.86 -15.20
N ILE A 406 26.55 -2.16 -14.23
CA ILE A 406 25.90 -1.13 -13.40
C ILE A 406 26.94 -0.30 -12.65
N ARG A 407 27.97 -0.92 -12.07
CA ARG A 407 29.07 -0.19 -11.40
C ARG A 407 29.87 0.70 -12.35
N GLU A 408 30.22 0.19 -13.52
CA GLU A 408 30.98 0.95 -14.52
C GLU A 408 30.15 2.14 -15.04
N LEU A 409 28.84 1.96 -15.32
CA LEU A 409 27.96 3.06 -15.69
C LEU A 409 27.80 4.11 -14.58
N SER A 410 27.74 3.66 -13.31
CA SER A 410 27.65 4.58 -12.17
C SER A 410 28.91 5.45 -11.99
N GLN A 411 30.08 4.93 -12.38
CA GLN A 411 31.36 5.64 -12.29
C GLN A 411 31.58 6.70 -13.37
N LEU A 412 30.81 6.65 -14.47
CA LEU A 412 30.87 7.67 -15.54
C LEU A 412 30.47 9.06 -15.04
N GLY A 413 29.68 9.15 -13.95
CA GLY A 413 29.23 10.43 -13.39
C GLY A 413 28.14 11.14 -14.20
N TYR A 414 27.68 10.58 -15.31
CA TYR A 414 26.63 11.15 -16.16
C TYR A 414 25.23 10.74 -15.73
N PHE A 415 25.12 9.65 -14.96
CA PHE A 415 23.86 9.06 -14.58
C PHE A 415 23.63 9.13 -13.06
N ASP A 416 22.35 9.18 -12.67
CA ASP A 416 21.94 9.02 -11.27
C ASP A 416 22.13 7.55 -10.87
N GLN A 417 23.05 7.31 -9.95
CA GLN A 417 23.41 5.96 -9.48
C GLN A 417 22.22 5.20 -8.89
N THR A 418 21.23 5.92 -8.33
CA THR A 418 20.04 5.31 -7.72
C THR A 418 19.00 4.87 -8.75
N GLN A 419 19.15 5.32 -10.00
CA GLN A 419 18.20 5.06 -11.09
C GLN A 419 18.82 4.25 -12.24
N ILE A 420 20.05 3.73 -12.05
CA ILE A 420 20.61 2.76 -12.99
C ILE A 420 20.04 1.38 -12.67
N GLY A 421 19.39 0.77 -13.63
CA GLY A 421 18.79 -0.54 -13.48
C GLY A 421 18.99 -1.44 -14.69
N VAL A 422 18.61 -2.70 -14.55
CA VAL A 422 18.51 -3.66 -15.63
C VAL A 422 17.22 -4.44 -15.46
N ASN A 423 16.53 -4.65 -16.55
CA ASN A 423 15.33 -5.48 -16.61
C ASN A 423 15.62 -6.69 -17.52
N PRO A 424 15.93 -7.87 -16.95
CA PRO A 424 16.05 -9.08 -17.73
C PRO A 424 14.65 -9.58 -18.13
N VAL A 425 14.43 -9.80 -19.43
CA VAL A 425 13.19 -10.39 -19.96
C VAL A 425 13.53 -11.80 -20.48
N PRO A 426 13.35 -12.84 -19.64
CA PRO A 426 13.67 -14.21 -20.00
C PRO A 426 12.62 -14.82 -20.92
N ASP A 427 13.06 -15.63 -21.88
CA ASP A 427 12.23 -16.48 -22.69
C ASP A 427 12.53 -17.96 -22.37
N PRO A 428 11.72 -18.61 -21.55
CA PRO A 428 11.92 -20.01 -21.19
C PRO A 428 11.79 -20.98 -22.36
N GLN A 429 11.09 -20.62 -23.43
CA GLN A 429 10.89 -21.50 -24.58
C GLN A 429 12.15 -21.60 -25.45
N THR A 430 12.77 -20.49 -25.73
CA THR A 430 13.99 -20.42 -26.53
C THR A 430 15.27 -20.58 -25.71
N GLY A 431 15.23 -20.36 -24.39
CA GLY A 431 16.42 -20.34 -23.54
C GLY A 431 17.24 -19.08 -23.74
N THR A 432 16.59 -17.98 -24.07
CA THR A 432 17.25 -16.70 -24.28
C THR A 432 16.76 -15.66 -23.27
N VAL A 433 17.50 -14.56 -23.17
CA VAL A 433 17.12 -13.41 -22.34
C VAL A 433 17.44 -12.12 -23.07
N ASP A 434 16.52 -11.18 -23.04
CA ASP A 434 16.78 -9.79 -23.42
C ASP A 434 17.15 -8.98 -22.19
N LEU A 435 18.16 -8.14 -22.29
CA LEU A 435 18.59 -7.25 -21.22
C LEU A 435 18.29 -5.81 -21.59
N GLU A 436 17.45 -5.13 -20.83
CA GLU A 436 17.17 -3.72 -20.97
C GLU A 436 17.82 -2.95 -19.83
N TYR A 437 18.85 -2.18 -20.14
CA TYR A 437 19.48 -1.27 -19.18
C TYR A 437 18.76 0.06 -19.18
N THR A 438 18.31 0.48 -18.01
CA THR A 438 17.68 1.79 -17.82
C THR A 438 18.65 2.71 -17.11
N VAL A 439 18.82 3.91 -17.61
CA VAL A 439 19.62 4.97 -16.99
C VAL A 439 18.78 6.24 -16.87
N ALA A 440 19.09 7.06 -15.86
CA ALA A 440 18.55 8.41 -15.75
C ALA A 440 19.69 9.41 -15.76
N GLU A 441 19.67 10.35 -16.69
CA GLU A 441 20.74 11.32 -16.83
C GLU A 441 20.72 12.34 -15.70
N LYS A 442 21.87 12.59 -15.14
CA LYS A 442 22.10 13.58 -14.10
C LYS A 442 22.56 14.89 -14.73
N SER A 443 22.02 16.02 -14.28
CA SER A 443 22.58 17.32 -14.66
C SER A 443 24.01 17.44 -14.15
N THR A 444 24.93 17.66 -15.07
CA THR A 444 26.36 17.87 -14.76
C THR A 444 26.71 19.36 -14.65
N SER A 445 25.76 20.25 -14.98
CA SER A 445 25.95 21.69 -14.84
C SER A 445 25.77 22.11 -13.38
N GLN A 446 26.67 22.96 -12.88
CA GLN A 446 26.66 23.42 -11.48
C GLN A 446 26.64 24.95 -11.46
N LEU A 447 25.80 25.48 -10.59
CA LEU A 447 25.78 26.90 -10.22
C LEU A 447 26.53 27.04 -8.89
N GLU A 448 27.66 27.71 -8.89
CA GLU A 448 28.47 27.97 -7.71
C GLU A 448 28.26 29.39 -7.24
N LEU A 449 27.78 29.57 -6.03
CA LEU A 449 27.68 30.84 -5.33
C LEU A 449 28.68 30.81 -4.17
N GLN A 450 29.71 31.63 -4.24
CA GLN A 450 30.66 31.80 -3.16
C GLN A 450 30.60 33.22 -2.63
N GLY A 451 30.49 33.37 -1.32
CA GLY A 451 30.50 34.65 -0.64
C GLY A 451 31.56 34.64 0.49
N GLY A 452 32.36 35.67 0.54
CA GLY A 452 33.39 35.83 1.58
C GLY A 452 33.48 37.28 2.08
N TRP A 453 33.87 37.42 3.32
CA TRP A 453 34.23 38.72 3.91
C TRP A 453 35.73 38.72 4.17
N GLY A 454 36.42 39.71 3.61
CA GLY A 454 37.87 39.93 3.86
C GLY A 454 38.25 41.35 3.58
N ALA A 455 39.18 41.90 4.37
CA ALA A 455 39.73 43.26 4.25
C ALA A 455 38.66 44.36 4.20
N GLY A 456 37.56 44.24 4.99
CA GLY A 456 36.47 45.21 5.05
C GLY A 456 35.53 45.21 3.82
N ARG A 457 35.60 44.23 2.96
CA ARG A 457 34.77 44.12 1.75
C ARG A 457 34.08 42.77 1.72
N VAL A 458 32.86 42.75 1.15
CA VAL A 458 32.12 41.53 0.82
C VAL A 458 32.46 41.22 -0.65
N VAL A 459 32.98 40.02 -0.89
CA VAL A 459 33.27 39.54 -2.25
C VAL A 459 32.31 38.40 -2.53
N GLY A 460 31.56 38.47 -3.61
CA GLY A 460 30.69 37.41 -4.11
C GLY A 460 31.17 36.94 -5.49
N THR A 461 31.25 35.66 -5.71
CA THR A 461 31.51 35.07 -7.02
C THR A 461 30.35 34.16 -7.42
N LEU A 462 29.91 34.32 -8.68
CA LEU A 462 28.91 33.46 -9.31
C LEU A 462 29.65 32.69 -10.43
N GLY A 463 29.76 31.39 -10.25
CA GLY A 463 30.36 30.48 -11.24
C GLY A 463 29.30 29.63 -11.90
N LEU A 464 29.35 29.49 -13.21
CA LEU A 464 28.57 28.53 -13.99
C LEU A 464 29.57 27.51 -14.54
N ASN A 465 29.44 26.27 -14.11
CA ASN A 465 30.30 25.16 -14.56
C ASN A 465 29.49 24.22 -15.45
N PHE A 466 29.91 24.08 -16.71
CA PHE A 466 29.29 23.17 -17.67
C PHE A 466 30.24 22.00 -17.95
N ASN A 467 30.08 20.89 -17.26
CA ASN A 467 30.97 19.74 -17.37
C ASN A 467 30.78 18.90 -18.65
N ASN A 468 29.68 19.09 -19.37
CA ASN A 468 29.37 18.34 -20.60
C ASN A 468 29.07 19.31 -21.76
N PHE A 469 29.98 20.28 -21.99
CA PHE A 469 29.81 21.26 -23.07
C PHE A 469 30.20 20.68 -24.44
N SER A 470 29.30 20.74 -25.40
CA SER A 470 29.56 20.32 -26.78
C SER A 470 29.51 21.51 -27.74
N ALA A 471 30.64 21.93 -28.29
CA ALA A 471 30.74 22.98 -29.28
C ALA A 471 29.96 22.66 -30.57
N ARG A 472 29.80 21.36 -30.89
CA ARG A 472 29.08 20.88 -32.09
C ARG A 472 27.58 21.22 -32.05
N ASN A 473 27.02 21.39 -30.86
CA ASN A 473 25.58 21.61 -30.67
C ASN A 473 25.21 23.06 -30.29
N ILE A 474 26.16 24.00 -30.34
CA ILE A 474 25.93 25.42 -29.99
C ILE A 474 24.77 26.05 -30.75
N GLY A 475 24.56 25.69 -32.05
CA GLY A 475 23.49 26.19 -32.88
C GLY A 475 22.12 25.51 -32.68
N ASN A 476 22.04 24.46 -31.90
CA ASN A 476 20.80 23.69 -31.71
C ASN A 476 20.08 24.13 -30.45
N LYS A 477 19.00 24.92 -30.60
CA LYS A 477 18.20 25.40 -29.46
C LYS A 477 17.65 24.29 -28.55
N ARG A 478 17.41 23.07 -29.07
CA ARG A 478 16.94 21.91 -28.26
C ARG A 478 18.00 21.32 -27.33
N SER A 479 19.27 21.55 -27.64
CA SER A 479 20.38 21.08 -26.79
C SER A 479 20.74 22.08 -25.68
N TRP A 480 20.15 23.26 -25.69
CA TRP A 480 20.33 24.29 -24.67
C TRP A 480 19.35 24.11 -23.53
N GLN A 481 19.75 23.37 -22.52
CA GLN A 481 19.09 23.31 -21.22
C GLN A 481 20.10 23.79 -20.17
N PRO A 482 20.20 25.10 -19.97
CA PRO A 482 21.27 25.69 -19.14
C PRO A 482 21.13 25.44 -17.64
N LEU A 483 19.93 25.09 -17.18
CA LEU A 483 19.66 24.83 -15.76
C LEU A 483 18.74 23.59 -15.62
N PRO A 484 18.87 22.82 -14.52
CA PRO A 484 17.99 21.70 -14.22
C PRO A 484 16.57 22.13 -13.89
#